data_26871e3e15b9c36ccecddea887d2f0a9
#
_entry.id   26871e3e15b9c36ccecddea887d2f0a9
#
_cell.length_a   1.000
_cell.length_b   1.000
_cell.length_c   1.000
_cell.angle_alpha   90.00
_cell.angle_beta   90.00
_cell.angle_gamma   90.00
#
_symmetry.space_group_name_H-M   'P 1'
#
loop_
_entity.id
_entity.type
_entity.pdbx_description
1 polymer ?
#
loop_
_entity_poly.entity_id
_entity_poly.type
_entity_poly.pdbx_seq_one_letter_code
_entity_poly.pdbx_strand_id
1 'polypeptide(L)'
;MINKHELSDSEFLRYSRQLLLEDIGPEGQLKLKSARVLIIGLGGLGSPAALYLAAAGIGKLLLADDDQLDLSNLQRQILYRTTDLDQKSATNQTKVRLAQRHLQNLNPLVEIITFDTRLADAALADAVANADLVLDCSDNMETRHQVNATCITAQKPLISGSAVGFSGQLLVIEPPFSHGCYACLYPDKELPQRNCRTSGVLGPVVGVIGTLQALEAIKMLSGLPSALSGKLRLFDGKQQSWSTLQLTRAKHCPVCGGSQ
;
A
#
# COMPACT_ATOMS: atom_id res chain seq x y z
N MET A 1 -16.57 -6.37 23.60
CA MET A 1 -16.47 -6.92 22.22
C MET A 1 -17.03 -5.84 21.28
N ILE A 2 -16.20 -5.34 20.36
CA ILE A 2 -16.66 -4.36 19.37
C ILE A 2 -17.58 -5.10 18.38
N ASN A 3 -18.83 -4.67 18.28
CA ASN A 3 -19.76 -5.25 17.30
C ASN A 3 -19.27 -4.88 15.89
N LYS A 4 -18.81 -5.88 15.12
CA LYS A 4 -18.28 -5.66 13.77
C LYS A 4 -19.36 -5.34 12.73
N HIS A 5 -20.61 -5.48 13.09
CA HIS A 5 -21.75 -5.31 12.19
C HIS A 5 -22.45 -3.96 12.30
N GLU A 6 -22.00 -3.08 13.20
CA GLU A 6 -22.56 -1.74 13.38
C GLU A 6 -21.46 -0.73 13.64
N LEU A 7 -21.69 0.51 13.24
CA LEU A 7 -20.86 1.64 13.62
C LEU A 7 -21.30 2.15 14.99
N SER A 8 -20.35 2.35 15.90
CA SER A 8 -20.61 3.07 17.14
C SER A 8 -20.83 4.57 16.88
N ASP A 9 -21.41 5.29 17.83
CA ASP A 9 -21.60 6.73 17.73
C ASP A 9 -20.29 7.48 17.46
N SER A 10 -19.21 7.04 18.08
CA SER A 10 -17.87 7.62 17.87
C SER A 10 -17.32 7.36 16.46
N GLU A 11 -17.56 6.17 15.89
CA GLU A 11 -17.22 5.86 14.50
C GLU A 11 -18.10 6.65 13.54
N PHE A 12 -19.40 6.74 13.82
CA PHE A 12 -20.32 7.52 12.99
C PHE A 12 -19.89 8.99 12.93
N LEU A 13 -19.51 9.57 14.07
CA LEU A 13 -18.99 10.94 14.12
C LEU A 13 -17.65 11.07 13.37
N ARG A 14 -16.71 10.15 13.61
CA ARG A 14 -15.37 10.16 13.01
C ARG A 14 -15.42 10.07 11.50
N TYR A 15 -16.25 9.18 10.96
CA TYR A 15 -16.33 8.91 9.53
C TYR A 15 -17.46 9.65 8.83
N SER A 16 -18.12 10.60 9.53
CA SER A 16 -19.31 11.30 9.03
C SER A 16 -19.16 11.87 7.63
N ARG A 17 -17.98 12.39 7.27
CA ARG A 17 -17.73 12.94 5.93
C ARG A 17 -17.64 11.88 4.84
N GLN A 18 -17.18 10.67 5.16
CA GLN A 18 -17.19 9.53 4.24
C GLN A 18 -18.60 8.93 4.11
N LEU A 19 -19.35 8.91 5.21
CA LEU A 19 -20.71 8.39 5.23
C LEU A 19 -21.70 9.21 4.37
N LEU A 20 -21.37 10.50 4.09
CA LEU A 20 -22.15 11.35 3.20
C LEU A 20 -21.93 11.06 1.70
N LEU A 21 -20.89 10.29 1.36
CA LEU A 21 -20.65 9.88 -0.02
C LEU A 21 -21.60 8.72 -0.36
N GLU A 22 -22.48 8.92 -1.37
CA GLU A 22 -23.47 7.90 -1.78
C GLU A 22 -22.80 6.55 -2.12
N ASP A 23 -21.61 6.59 -2.74
CA ASP A 23 -20.84 5.40 -3.12
C ASP A 23 -20.20 4.67 -1.93
N ILE A 24 -20.06 5.30 -0.78
CA ILE A 24 -19.49 4.70 0.44
C ILE A 24 -20.61 4.38 1.43
N GLY A 25 -21.27 5.40 1.95
CA GLY A 25 -22.35 5.27 2.93
C GLY A 25 -21.98 4.42 4.15
N PRO A 26 -22.98 4.07 4.99
CA PRO A 26 -22.76 3.19 6.13
C PRO A 26 -22.28 1.78 5.76
N GLU A 27 -22.78 1.23 4.64
CA GLU A 27 -22.40 -0.11 4.18
C GLU A 27 -20.95 -0.21 3.74
N GLY A 28 -20.48 0.77 2.95
CA GLY A 28 -19.08 0.85 2.55
C GLY A 28 -18.17 1.04 3.76
N GLN A 29 -18.56 1.86 4.74
CA GLN A 29 -17.79 2.04 5.98
C GLN A 29 -17.71 0.76 6.82
N LEU A 30 -18.76 -0.04 6.88
CA LEU A 30 -18.73 -1.34 7.55
C LEU A 30 -17.81 -2.33 6.84
N LYS A 31 -17.77 -2.32 5.50
CA LYS A 31 -16.79 -3.10 4.74
C LYS A 31 -15.36 -2.65 5.06
N LEU A 32 -15.09 -1.35 5.10
CA LEU A 32 -13.77 -0.83 5.50
C LEU A 32 -13.38 -1.25 6.93
N LYS A 33 -14.32 -1.17 7.88
CA LYS A 33 -14.14 -1.60 9.27
C LYS A 33 -13.80 -3.10 9.40
N SER A 34 -14.27 -3.93 8.49
CA SER A 34 -13.99 -5.37 8.48
C SER A 34 -12.74 -5.73 7.67
N ALA A 35 -12.25 -4.82 6.84
CA ALA A 35 -11.16 -5.07 5.90
C ALA A 35 -9.78 -5.12 6.58
N ARG A 36 -8.89 -5.90 5.95
CA ARG A 36 -7.50 -6.11 6.36
C ARG A 36 -6.58 -5.75 5.20
N VAL A 37 -5.67 -4.81 5.42
CA VAL A 37 -4.73 -4.36 4.39
C VAL A 37 -3.30 -4.65 4.83
N LEU A 38 -2.54 -5.34 3.99
CA LEU A 38 -1.09 -5.51 4.15
C LEU A 38 -0.37 -4.40 3.39
N ILE A 39 0.51 -3.67 4.07
CA ILE A 39 1.36 -2.64 3.49
C ILE A 39 2.81 -3.10 3.57
N ILE A 40 3.44 -3.32 2.43
CA ILE A 40 4.85 -3.68 2.30
C ILE A 40 5.67 -2.42 2.02
N GLY A 41 6.48 -2.01 2.98
CA GLY A 41 7.27 -0.77 2.94
C GLY A 41 6.52 0.42 3.56
N LEU A 42 7.13 1.04 4.57
CA LEU A 42 6.61 2.23 5.27
C LEU A 42 7.46 3.47 5.01
N GLY A 43 8.11 3.49 3.85
CA GLY A 43 8.87 4.62 3.35
C GLY A 43 8.00 5.76 2.82
N GLY A 44 8.46 6.44 1.76
CA GLY A 44 7.78 7.60 1.20
C GLY A 44 6.39 7.32 0.62
N LEU A 45 6.16 6.12 0.08
CA LEU A 45 4.86 5.66 -0.43
C LEU A 45 3.95 5.16 0.69
N GLY A 46 4.48 4.26 1.54
CA GLY A 46 3.71 3.63 2.61
C GLY A 46 3.29 4.62 3.71
N SER A 47 4.08 5.67 3.97
CA SER A 47 3.74 6.70 4.96
C SER A 47 2.38 7.36 4.70
N PRO A 48 2.13 8.00 3.55
CA PRO A 48 0.83 8.60 3.26
C PRO A 48 -0.26 7.53 3.08
N ALA A 49 0.05 6.38 2.50
CA ALA A 49 -0.91 5.31 2.34
C ALA A 49 -1.44 4.82 3.69
N ALA A 50 -0.57 4.53 4.65
CA ALA A 50 -0.95 4.07 5.99
C ALA A 50 -1.75 5.13 6.75
N LEU A 51 -1.37 6.42 6.64
CA LEU A 51 -2.10 7.52 7.27
C LEU A 51 -3.55 7.59 6.77
N TYR A 52 -3.78 7.57 5.46
CA TYR A 52 -5.13 7.65 4.90
C TYR A 52 -5.97 6.41 5.17
N LEU A 53 -5.37 5.21 5.13
CA LEU A 53 -6.09 3.97 5.43
C LEU A 53 -6.50 3.91 6.92
N ALA A 54 -5.61 4.30 7.83
CA ALA A 54 -5.94 4.39 9.25
C ALA A 54 -7.02 5.46 9.50
N ALA A 55 -6.87 6.67 8.92
CA ALA A 55 -7.84 7.74 9.05
C ALA A 55 -9.22 7.34 8.50
N ALA A 56 -9.27 6.59 7.39
CA ALA A 56 -10.50 6.11 6.78
C ALA A 56 -11.19 4.97 7.57
N GLY A 57 -10.52 4.37 8.55
CA GLY A 57 -11.10 3.34 9.40
C GLY A 57 -11.04 1.94 8.82
N ILE A 58 -9.94 1.61 8.12
CA ILE A 58 -9.63 0.20 7.80
C ILE A 58 -9.49 -0.57 9.11
N GLY A 59 -10.23 -1.66 9.25
CA GLY A 59 -10.30 -2.38 10.53
C GLY A 59 -8.96 -2.93 11.00
N LYS A 60 -8.12 -3.42 10.08
CA LYS A 60 -6.80 -3.97 10.42
C LYS A 60 -5.74 -3.58 9.37
N LEU A 61 -4.62 -3.06 9.84
CA LEU A 61 -3.43 -2.82 9.04
C LEU A 61 -2.31 -3.78 9.47
N LEU A 62 -1.77 -4.53 8.50
CA LEU A 62 -0.58 -5.34 8.64
C LEU A 62 0.57 -4.55 8.01
N LEU A 63 1.53 -4.12 8.83
CA LEU A 63 2.61 -3.22 8.44
C LEU A 63 3.94 -3.97 8.40
N ALA A 64 4.60 -4.01 7.25
CA ALA A 64 5.87 -4.70 7.07
C ALA A 64 6.96 -3.73 6.58
N ASP A 65 8.01 -3.56 7.37
CA ASP A 65 9.22 -2.79 7.02
C ASP A 65 10.33 -3.17 7.99
N ASP A 66 11.49 -3.56 7.49
CA ASP A 66 12.66 -3.99 8.27
C ASP A 66 13.68 -2.88 8.53
N ASP A 67 13.44 -1.67 8.02
CA ASP A 67 14.32 -0.52 8.18
C ASP A 67 14.15 0.17 9.54
N GLN A 68 15.21 0.85 9.94
CA GLN A 68 15.19 1.86 10.99
C GLN A 68 14.95 3.25 10.38
N LEU A 69 14.46 4.18 11.20
CA LEU A 69 14.30 5.56 10.79
C LEU A 69 15.66 6.28 10.75
N ASP A 70 15.88 7.05 9.69
CA ASP A 70 17.07 7.90 9.50
C ASP A 70 16.64 9.33 9.18
N LEU A 71 17.48 10.32 9.53
CA LEU A 71 17.20 11.73 9.28
C LEU A 71 16.93 12.03 7.80
N SER A 72 17.65 11.37 6.90
CA SER A 72 17.46 11.51 5.44
C SER A 72 16.09 11.02 4.95
N ASN A 73 15.34 10.32 5.78
CA ASN A 73 14.00 9.84 5.45
C ASN A 73 12.94 10.93 5.61
N LEU A 74 13.11 11.85 6.55
CA LEU A 74 12.06 12.78 7.00
C LEU A 74 11.56 13.73 5.92
N GLN A 75 12.35 14.00 4.89
CA GLN A 75 11.95 14.87 3.77
C GLN A 75 10.81 14.27 2.91
N ARG A 76 10.52 12.94 3.02
CA ARG A 76 9.49 12.27 2.23
C ARG A 76 8.65 11.24 2.99
N GLN A 77 9.08 10.83 4.19
CA GLN A 77 8.37 9.84 5.02
C GLN A 77 7.59 10.57 6.13
N ILE A 78 6.49 11.20 5.72
CA ILE A 78 5.73 12.17 6.52
C ILE A 78 4.99 11.56 7.75
N LEU A 79 4.99 10.26 7.88
CA LEU A 79 4.45 9.56 9.05
C LEU A 79 5.32 9.80 10.29
N TYR A 80 6.63 10.02 10.10
CA TYR A 80 7.61 10.14 11.17
C TYR A 80 7.94 11.60 11.53
N ARG A 81 8.55 11.80 12.69
CA ARG A 81 8.91 13.11 13.25
C ARG A 81 10.39 13.12 13.63
N THR A 82 11.00 14.31 13.71
CA THR A 82 12.37 14.48 14.19
C THR A 82 12.54 13.93 15.61
N THR A 83 11.53 14.08 16.47
CA THR A 83 11.52 13.53 17.83
C THR A 83 11.56 11.99 17.89
N ASP A 84 11.25 11.30 16.79
CA ASP A 84 11.35 9.84 16.72
C ASP A 84 12.82 9.38 16.66
N LEU A 85 13.75 10.26 16.22
CA LEU A 85 15.19 9.99 16.17
C LEU A 85 15.86 10.09 17.54
N ASP A 86 15.25 10.79 18.50
CA ASP A 86 15.82 11.05 19.83
C ASP A 86 15.65 9.86 20.80
N GLN A 87 15.00 8.79 20.39
CA GLN A 87 14.71 7.64 21.24
C GLN A 87 15.95 6.77 21.44
N LYS A 88 16.40 6.65 22.70
CA LYS A 88 17.63 5.94 23.09
C LYS A 88 17.60 4.40 22.92
N SER A 89 16.48 3.81 22.57
CA SER A 89 16.34 2.36 22.42
C SER A 89 16.24 1.97 20.93
N ALA A 90 17.20 1.22 20.44
CA ALA A 90 17.24 0.74 19.04
C ALA A 90 15.98 -0.06 18.66
N THR A 91 15.39 -0.80 19.59
CA THR A 91 14.16 -1.58 19.34
C THR A 91 12.91 -0.72 19.14
N ASN A 92 12.94 0.56 19.57
CA ASN A 92 11.82 1.49 19.41
C ASN A 92 11.95 2.38 18.16
N GLN A 93 13.03 2.25 17.38
CA GLN A 93 13.31 3.08 16.21
C GLN A 93 12.99 2.38 14.87
N THR A 94 12.50 1.14 14.89
CA THR A 94 12.06 0.49 13.66
C THR A 94 10.84 1.23 13.10
N LYS A 95 10.82 1.40 11.78
CA LYS A 95 9.73 2.13 11.09
C LYS A 95 8.36 1.60 11.45
N VAL A 96 8.20 0.27 11.54
CA VAL A 96 6.90 -0.34 11.87
C VAL A 96 6.42 0.02 13.28
N ARG A 97 7.31 0.09 14.29
CA ARG A 97 6.94 0.45 15.66
C ARG A 97 6.56 1.92 15.77
N LEU A 98 7.33 2.79 15.14
CA LEU A 98 7.02 4.20 15.05
C LEU A 98 5.69 4.44 14.32
N ALA A 99 5.49 3.78 13.18
CA ALA A 99 4.26 3.83 12.41
C ALA A 99 3.06 3.36 13.26
N GLN A 100 3.16 2.23 13.94
CA GLN A 100 2.11 1.73 14.84
C GLN A 100 1.69 2.80 15.84
N ARG A 101 2.65 3.40 16.53
CA ARG A 101 2.39 4.45 17.53
C ARG A 101 1.68 5.66 16.93
N HIS A 102 2.15 6.17 15.78
CA HIS A 102 1.56 7.34 15.14
C HIS A 102 0.17 7.07 14.59
N LEU A 103 -0.04 5.90 13.99
CA LEU A 103 -1.33 5.52 13.44
C LEU A 103 -2.38 5.22 14.52
N GLN A 104 -1.97 4.61 15.64
CA GLN A 104 -2.85 4.42 16.81
C GLN A 104 -3.25 5.75 17.45
N ASN A 105 -2.35 6.74 17.48
CA ASN A 105 -2.68 8.09 17.93
C ASN A 105 -3.63 8.81 16.96
N LEU A 106 -3.52 8.55 15.65
CA LEU A 106 -4.42 9.09 14.65
C LEU A 106 -5.82 8.46 14.75
N ASN A 107 -5.87 7.12 14.82
CA ASN A 107 -7.12 6.38 14.92
C ASN A 107 -6.98 5.14 15.81
N PRO A 108 -7.35 5.22 17.09
CA PRO A 108 -7.21 4.11 18.05
C PRO A 108 -8.14 2.92 17.76
N LEU A 109 -9.09 3.06 16.83
CA LEU A 109 -10.04 2.00 16.47
C LEU A 109 -9.46 1.01 15.46
N VAL A 110 -8.32 1.33 14.84
CA VAL A 110 -7.64 0.48 13.87
C VAL A 110 -6.71 -0.50 14.59
N GLU A 111 -6.90 -1.78 14.34
CA GLU A 111 -5.96 -2.81 14.80
C GLU A 111 -4.70 -2.79 13.93
N ILE A 112 -3.52 -2.71 14.56
CA ILE A 112 -2.25 -2.65 13.83
C ILE A 112 -1.33 -3.79 14.26
N ILE A 113 -0.97 -4.64 13.29
CA ILE A 113 0.01 -5.71 13.43
C ILE A 113 1.28 -5.30 12.69
N THR A 114 2.43 -5.51 13.32
CA THR A 114 3.74 -5.09 12.78
C THR A 114 4.65 -6.28 12.54
N PHE A 115 5.36 -6.24 11.39
CA PHE A 115 6.43 -7.14 11.03
C PHE A 115 7.69 -6.29 10.87
N ASP A 116 8.61 -6.38 11.82
CA ASP A 116 9.88 -5.66 11.87
C ASP A 116 11.04 -6.44 11.22
N THR A 117 10.70 -7.42 10.43
CA THR A 117 11.60 -8.23 9.61
C THR A 117 11.12 -8.22 8.16
N ARG A 118 12.04 -8.42 7.23
CA ARG A 118 11.69 -8.58 5.82
C ARG A 118 10.77 -9.80 5.64
N LEU A 119 9.57 -9.57 5.15
CA LEU A 119 8.67 -10.65 4.80
C LEU A 119 9.14 -11.33 3.51
N ALA A 120 9.39 -12.64 3.59
CA ALA A 120 9.76 -13.49 2.47
C ALA A 120 9.11 -14.88 2.62
N ASP A 121 9.07 -15.64 1.54
CA ASP A 121 8.64 -17.04 1.51
C ASP A 121 7.34 -17.31 2.29
N ALA A 122 7.36 -18.24 3.24
CA ALA A 122 6.19 -18.62 4.02
C ALA A 122 5.61 -17.46 4.83
N ALA A 123 6.45 -16.59 5.43
CA ALA A 123 5.98 -15.45 6.21
C ALA A 123 5.24 -14.43 5.33
N LEU A 124 5.71 -14.20 4.10
CA LEU A 124 5.01 -13.35 3.14
C LEU A 124 3.70 -14.00 2.69
N ALA A 125 3.71 -15.31 2.42
CA ALA A 125 2.52 -16.05 2.03
C ALA A 125 1.43 -15.98 3.11
N ASP A 126 1.80 -16.18 4.37
CA ASP A 126 0.89 -16.08 5.52
C ASP A 126 0.33 -14.66 5.69
N ALA A 127 1.17 -13.63 5.57
CA ALA A 127 0.73 -12.25 5.68
C ALA A 127 -0.25 -11.87 4.55
N VAL A 128 0.03 -12.27 3.31
CA VAL A 128 -0.85 -12.05 2.14
C VAL A 128 -2.16 -12.82 2.29
N ALA A 129 -2.13 -14.08 2.73
CA ALA A 129 -3.33 -14.89 2.95
C ALA A 129 -4.29 -14.24 3.97
N ASN A 130 -3.72 -13.60 5.01
CA ASN A 130 -4.46 -12.90 6.05
C ASN A 130 -4.91 -11.47 5.68
N ALA A 131 -4.58 -10.98 4.51
CA ALA A 131 -5.02 -9.69 3.99
C ALA A 131 -6.17 -9.85 2.98
N ASP A 132 -6.99 -8.82 2.84
CA ASP A 132 -8.00 -8.73 1.79
C ASP A 132 -7.47 -7.98 0.57
N LEU A 133 -6.45 -7.13 0.78
CA LEU A 133 -5.76 -6.36 -0.25
C LEU A 133 -4.32 -6.08 0.19
N VAL A 134 -3.38 -6.04 -0.77
CA VAL A 134 -1.96 -5.75 -0.53
C VAL A 134 -1.56 -4.44 -1.21
N LEU A 135 -0.88 -3.57 -0.48
CA LEU A 135 -0.16 -2.42 -1.03
C LEU A 135 1.34 -2.72 -1.08
N ASP A 136 1.89 -2.73 -2.27
CA ASP A 136 3.34 -2.74 -2.47
C ASP A 136 3.85 -1.29 -2.56
N CYS A 137 4.50 -0.86 -1.48
CA CYS A 137 5.15 0.44 -1.32
C CYS A 137 6.68 0.30 -1.25
N SER A 138 7.22 -0.85 -1.65
CA SER A 138 8.66 -1.15 -1.63
C SER A 138 9.42 -0.33 -2.67
N ASP A 139 10.74 -0.26 -2.52
CA ASP A 139 11.64 0.51 -3.40
C ASP A 139 12.60 -0.38 -4.21
N ASN A 140 12.39 -1.69 -4.23
CA ASN A 140 13.24 -2.63 -4.94
C ASN A 140 12.46 -3.70 -5.73
N MET A 141 13.05 -4.16 -6.83
CA MET A 141 12.42 -5.10 -7.77
C MET A 141 12.20 -6.48 -7.19
N GLU A 142 13.13 -6.95 -6.40
CA GLU A 142 13.06 -8.29 -5.81
C GLU A 142 11.80 -8.44 -4.96
N THR A 143 11.57 -7.49 -4.04
CA THR A 143 10.37 -7.47 -3.19
C THR A 143 9.10 -7.36 -4.04
N ARG A 144 9.08 -6.48 -5.07
CA ARG A 144 7.92 -6.32 -5.97
C ARG A 144 7.55 -7.62 -6.67
N HIS A 145 8.54 -8.35 -7.19
CA HIS A 145 8.31 -9.64 -7.84
C HIS A 145 7.82 -10.70 -6.85
N GLN A 146 8.38 -10.76 -5.65
CA GLN A 146 7.95 -11.69 -4.62
C GLN A 146 6.50 -11.41 -4.18
N VAL A 147 6.19 -10.14 -3.87
CA VAL A 147 4.83 -9.72 -3.48
C VAL A 147 3.82 -10.01 -4.61
N ASN A 148 4.16 -9.65 -5.86
CA ASN A 148 3.31 -9.96 -7.01
C ASN A 148 3.03 -11.46 -7.15
N ALA A 149 4.07 -12.30 -7.11
CA ALA A 149 3.91 -13.74 -7.25
C ALA A 149 3.04 -14.33 -6.13
N THR A 150 3.26 -13.89 -4.89
CA THR A 150 2.48 -14.33 -3.74
C THR A 150 1.01 -13.89 -3.83
N CYS A 151 0.74 -12.65 -4.25
CA CYS A 151 -0.63 -12.15 -4.45
C CYS A 151 -1.36 -12.92 -5.55
N ILE A 152 -0.69 -13.23 -6.67
CA ILE A 152 -1.27 -14.03 -7.75
C ILE A 152 -1.63 -15.43 -7.24
N THR A 153 -0.72 -16.11 -6.54
CA THR A 153 -0.95 -17.45 -5.97
C THR A 153 -2.10 -17.44 -4.95
N ALA A 154 -2.14 -16.43 -4.09
CA ALA A 154 -3.17 -16.30 -3.06
C ALA A 154 -4.50 -15.69 -3.56
N GLN A 155 -4.62 -15.37 -4.86
CA GLN A 155 -5.79 -14.72 -5.47
C GLN A 155 -6.18 -13.42 -4.74
N LYS A 156 -5.17 -12.60 -4.37
CA LYS A 156 -5.37 -11.33 -3.67
C LYS A 156 -5.08 -10.13 -4.57
N PRO A 157 -5.89 -9.08 -4.49
CA PRO A 157 -5.62 -7.85 -5.21
C PRO A 157 -4.34 -7.17 -4.68
N LEU A 158 -3.57 -6.60 -5.61
CA LEU A 158 -2.33 -5.90 -5.37
C LEU A 158 -2.38 -4.50 -5.98
N ILE A 159 -2.05 -3.49 -5.21
CA ILE A 159 -1.85 -2.12 -5.69
C ILE A 159 -0.37 -1.77 -5.50
N SER A 160 0.39 -1.71 -6.59
CA SER A 160 1.82 -1.41 -6.56
C SER A 160 2.07 0.05 -6.93
N GLY A 161 2.85 0.75 -6.10
CA GLY A 161 3.30 2.11 -6.33
C GLY A 161 4.81 2.20 -6.51
N SER A 162 5.28 3.11 -7.36
CA SER A 162 6.70 3.47 -7.42
C SER A 162 6.90 4.95 -7.75
N ALA A 163 8.03 5.51 -7.31
CA ALA A 163 8.38 6.88 -7.61
C ALA A 163 9.90 7.07 -7.65
N VAL A 164 10.37 7.87 -8.59
CA VAL A 164 11.78 8.28 -8.72
C VAL A 164 11.86 9.67 -9.34
N GLY A 165 12.71 10.54 -8.80
CA GLY A 165 12.81 11.93 -9.26
C GLY A 165 11.48 12.67 -9.16
N PHE A 166 10.93 13.07 -10.30
CA PHE A 166 9.62 13.69 -10.46
C PHE A 166 8.57 12.72 -11.03
N SER A 167 8.92 11.47 -11.26
CA SER A 167 8.03 10.49 -11.91
C SER A 167 7.45 9.52 -10.90
N GLY A 168 6.18 9.17 -11.09
CA GLY A 168 5.46 8.20 -10.28
C GLY A 168 4.71 7.18 -11.14
N GLN A 169 4.45 6.01 -10.57
CA GLN A 169 3.68 4.95 -11.20
C GLN A 169 2.70 4.35 -10.20
N LEU A 170 1.51 4.02 -10.69
CA LEU A 170 0.47 3.29 -9.96
C LEU A 170 -0.05 2.17 -10.84
N LEU A 171 -0.12 0.97 -10.28
CA LEU A 171 -0.57 -0.24 -10.95
C LEU A 171 -1.56 -0.98 -10.06
N VAL A 172 -2.74 -1.32 -10.61
CA VAL A 172 -3.75 -2.14 -9.95
C VAL A 172 -3.84 -3.50 -10.64
N ILE A 173 -3.65 -4.56 -9.87
CA ILE A 173 -3.66 -5.95 -10.32
C ILE A 173 -4.66 -6.70 -9.44
N GLU A 174 -5.71 -7.25 -10.04
CA GLU A 174 -6.75 -7.95 -9.29
C GLU A 174 -7.21 -9.24 -10.00
N PRO A 175 -7.71 -10.22 -9.24
CA PRO A 175 -8.30 -11.43 -9.81
C PRO A 175 -9.42 -11.10 -10.81
N PRO A 176 -9.57 -11.87 -11.89
CA PRO A 176 -8.85 -13.11 -12.24
C PRO A 176 -7.54 -12.89 -13.01
N PHE A 177 -6.90 -11.72 -12.93
CA PHE A 177 -5.62 -11.36 -13.55
C PHE A 177 -5.62 -11.45 -15.09
N SER A 178 -6.75 -11.22 -15.69
CA SER A 178 -6.95 -11.31 -17.15
C SER A 178 -6.10 -10.33 -17.94
N HIS A 179 -5.75 -9.19 -17.32
CA HIS A 179 -4.91 -8.16 -17.93
C HIS A 179 -3.41 -8.37 -17.69
N GLY A 180 -3.04 -9.40 -16.91
CA GLY A 180 -1.65 -9.66 -16.56
C GLY A 180 -1.27 -9.18 -15.15
N CYS A 181 0.02 -9.23 -14.84
CA CYS A 181 0.56 -8.92 -13.53
C CYS A 181 1.84 -8.09 -13.64
N TYR A 182 2.48 -7.77 -12.50
CA TYR A 182 3.73 -7.01 -12.46
C TYR A 182 4.83 -7.65 -13.32
N ALA A 183 4.96 -9.00 -13.30
CA ALA A 183 5.94 -9.71 -14.10
C ALA A 183 5.65 -9.69 -15.61
N CYS A 184 4.42 -9.40 -16.04
CA CYS A 184 4.12 -9.18 -17.47
C CYS A 184 4.68 -7.83 -17.94
N LEU A 185 4.70 -6.83 -17.07
CA LEU A 185 5.21 -5.49 -17.36
C LEU A 185 6.74 -5.43 -17.23
N TYR A 186 7.27 -6.10 -16.21
CA TYR A 186 8.70 -6.14 -15.88
C TYR A 186 9.19 -7.59 -15.82
N PRO A 187 9.43 -8.23 -16.99
CA PRO A 187 9.79 -9.66 -17.03
C PRO A 187 11.22 -9.91 -16.53
N ASP A 188 12.10 -8.92 -16.68
CA ASP A 188 13.50 -9.01 -16.28
C ASP A 188 13.68 -8.47 -14.86
N LYS A 189 14.12 -9.36 -13.96
CA LYS A 189 14.40 -9.03 -12.56
C LYS A 189 15.75 -8.33 -12.36
N GLU A 190 16.64 -8.40 -13.34
CA GLU A 190 18.02 -7.94 -13.24
C GLU A 190 18.23 -6.55 -13.85
N LEU A 191 17.22 -5.93 -14.42
CA LEU A 191 17.36 -4.58 -14.99
C LEU A 191 17.83 -3.59 -13.90
N PRO A 192 18.91 -2.84 -14.16
CA PRO A 192 19.40 -1.84 -13.23
C PRO A 192 18.33 -0.77 -13.02
N GLN A 193 17.73 -0.76 -11.85
CA GLN A 193 16.71 0.23 -11.52
C GLN A 193 17.33 1.50 -10.97
N ARG A 194 16.88 2.62 -11.53
CA ARG A 194 16.94 3.89 -10.81
C ARG A 194 16.00 3.80 -9.63
N ASN A 195 16.51 3.74 -8.42
CA ASN A 195 15.74 3.77 -7.20
C ASN A 195 15.90 5.12 -6.48
N CYS A 196 15.08 5.36 -5.47
CA CYS A 196 15.11 6.60 -4.69
C CYS A 196 16.47 6.87 -4.05
N ARG A 197 17.23 5.81 -3.71
CA ARG A 197 18.55 5.93 -3.03
C ARG A 197 19.63 6.43 -4.00
N THR A 198 19.59 6.02 -5.27
CA THR A 198 20.61 6.38 -6.26
C THR A 198 20.23 7.57 -7.13
N SER A 199 18.95 7.82 -7.35
CA SER A 199 18.45 8.85 -8.28
C SER A 199 17.71 9.99 -7.57
N GLY A 200 17.47 9.88 -6.26
CA GLY A 200 16.66 10.81 -5.51
C GLY A 200 15.15 10.74 -5.84
N VAL A 201 14.34 11.34 -5.01
CA VAL A 201 12.89 11.50 -5.24
C VAL A 201 12.37 12.70 -4.46
N LEU A 202 11.44 13.43 -5.05
CA LEU A 202 10.77 14.54 -4.38
C LEU A 202 9.63 14.04 -3.48
N GLY A 203 9.58 14.51 -2.22
CA GLY A 203 8.56 14.10 -1.24
C GLY A 203 7.11 14.14 -1.74
N PRO A 204 6.63 15.26 -2.33
CA PRO A 204 5.28 15.32 -2.89
C PRO A 204 4.97 14.25 -3.96
N VAL A 205 5.95 13.79 -4.73
CA VAL A 205 5.72 12.75 -5.76
C VAL A 205 5.39 11.40 -5.11
N VAL A 206 6.16 10.98 -4.10
CA VAL A 206 5.80 9.77 -3.34
C VAL A 206 4.49 9.95 -2.57
N GLY A 207 4.23 11.17 -2.08
CA GLY A 207 2.98 11.55 -1.43
C GLY A 207 1.77 11.33 -2.35
N VAL A 208 1.82 11.81 -3.58
CA VAL A 208 0.76 11.64 -4.59
C VAL A 208 0.51 10.15 -4.86
N ILE A 209 1.56 9.38 -5.15
CA ILE A 209 1.39 7.96 -5.48
C ILE A 209 0.88 7.14 -4.30
N GLY A 210 1.47 7.31 -3.10
CA GLY A 210 1.02 6.58 -1.91
C GLY A 210 -0.42 6.95 -1.50
N THR A 211 -0.82 8.20 -1.67
CA THR A 211 -2.20 8.63 -1.44
C THR A 211 -3.16 7.98 -2.45
N LEU A 212 -2.77 7.87 -3.71
CA LEU A 212 -3.58 7.18 -4.73
C LEU A 212 -3.64 5.66 -4.50
N GLN A 213 -2.57 5.03 -3.96
CA GLN A 213 -2.66 3.63 -3.51
C GLN A 213 -3.74 3.48 -2.43
N ALA A 214 -3.78 4.37 -1.45
CA ALA A 214 -4.81 4.36 -0.41
C ALA A 214 -6.21 4.60 -0.98
N LEU A 215 -6.36 5.56 -1.90
CA LEU A 215 -7.64 5.85 -2.55
C LEU A 215 -8.20 4.62 -3.28
N GLU A 216 -7.38 3.95 -4.10
CA GLU A 216 -7.81 2.74 -4.80
C GLU A 216 -8.15 1.62 -3.81
N ALA A 217 -7.36 1.44 -2.74
CA ALA A 217 -7.65 0.46 -1.70
C ALA A 217 -8.99 0.72 -1.02
N ILE A 218 -9.27 1.97 -0.63
CA ILE A 218 -10.54 2.36 0.00
C ILE A 218 -11.70 2.08 -0.96
N LYS A 219 -11.62 2.45 -2.22
CA LYS A 219 -12.65 2.18 -3.23
C LYS A 219 -12.92 0.69 -3.34
N MET A 220 -11.90 -0.12 -3.59
CA MET A 220 -12.06 -1.56 -3.76
C MET A 220 -12.65 -2.23 -2.52
N LEU A 221 -12.17 -1.86 -1.34
CA LEU A 221 -12.61 -2.45 -0.06
C LEU A 221 -14.00 -1.98 0.37
N SER A 222 -14.45 -0.80 -0.04
CA SER A 222 -15.83 -0.36 0.17
C SER A 222 -16.83 -0.98 -0.81
N GLY A 223 -16.34 -1.64 -1.87
CA GLY A 223 -17.14 -2.33 -2.87
C GLY A 223 -17.27 -1.60 -4.20
N LEU A 224 -16.52 -0.50 -4.40
CA LEU A 224 -16.45 0.18 -5.67
C LEU A 224 -15.44 -0.51 -6.59
N PRO A 225 -15.76 -0.73 -7.88
CA PRO A 225 -14.81 -1.32 -8.81
C PRO A 225 -13.63 -0.37 -9.08
N SER A 226 -12.44 -0.91 -9.26
CA SER A 226 -11.30 -0.12 -9.71
C SER A 226 -11.38 0.12 -11.21
N ALA A 227 -11.47 1.38 -11.64
CA ALA A 227 -11.32 1.76 -13.05
C ALA A 227 -9.88 1.57 -13.56
N LEU A 228 -8.94 1.26 -12.66
CA LEU A 228 -7.51 1.08 -12.95
C LEU A 228 -7.10 -0.39 -13.02
N SER A 229 -8.03 -1.32 -12.90
CA SER A 229 -7.74 -2.75 -13.05
C SER A 229 -7.03 -3.03 -14.38
N GLY A 230 -5.85 -3.66 -14.29
CA GLY A 230 -5.01 -3.94 -15.44
C GLY A 230 -4.43 -2.71 -16.16
N LYS A 231 -4.37 -1.56 -15.50
CA LYS A 231 -3.81 -0.32 -16.08
C LYS A 231 -2.60 0.16 -15.28
N LEU A 232 -1.59 0.64 -15.99
CA LEU A 232 -0.48 1.38 -15.44
C LEU A 232 -0.74 2.88 -15.62
N ARG A 233 -0.79 3.62 -14.52
CA ARG A 233 -0.81 5.08 -14.50
C ARG A 233 0.59 5.60 -14.32
N LEU A 234 1.01 6.52 -15.18
CA LEU A 234 2.30 7.21 -15.13
C LEU A 234 2.06 8.68 -14.80
N PHE A 235 2.71 9.15 -13.75
CA PHE A 235 2.68 10.54 -13.31
C PHE A 235 3.98 11.25 -13.70
N ASP A 236 3.88 12.38 -14.39
CA ASP A 236 4.96 13.33 -14.60
C ASP A 236 4.73 14.54 -13.67
N GLY A 237 5.48 14.61 -12.58
CA GLY A 237 5.37 15.69 -11.60
C GLY A 237 5.92 17.04 -12.08
N LYS A 238 6.71 17.08 -13.17
CA LYS A 238 7.17 18.35 -13.77
C LYS A 238 6.05 19.00 -14.57
N GLN A 239 5.30 18.20 -15.32
CA GLN A 239 4.17 18.65 -16.15
C GLN A 239 2.83 18.55 -15.41
N GLN A 240 2.79 17.91 -14.24
CA GLN A 240 1.57 17.53 -13.51
C GLN A 240 0.56 16.79 -14.40
N SER A 241 1.08 15.95 -15.29
CA SER A 241 0.29 15.21 -16.28
C SER A 241 0.27 13.71 -15.97
N TRP A 242 -0.76 13.06 -16.50
CA TRP A 242 -0.96 11.61 -16.35
C TRP A 242 -1.09 10.95 -17.70
N SER A 243 -0.39 9.80 -17.83
CA SER A 243 -0.60 8.86 -18.93
C SER A 243 -1.11 7.55 -18.39
N THR A 244 -1.92 6.85 -19.18
CA THR A 244 -2.47 5.54 -18.81
C THR A 244 -2.16 4.54 -19.91
N LEU A 245 -1.56 3.42 -19.53
CA LEU A 245 -1.25 2.32 -20.43
C LEU A 245 -2.08 1.11 -19.99
N GLN A 246 -2.67 0.40 -20.97
CA GLN A 246 -3.36 -0.86 -20.72
C GLN A 246 -2.32 -1.97 -20.60
N LEU A 247 -2.39 -2.76 -19.52
CA LEU A 247 -1.61 -3.99 -19.41
C LEU A 247 -2.15 -5.05 -20.37
N THR A 248 -1.22 -5.81 -20.90
CA THR A 248 -1.53 -7.02 -21.67
C THR A 248 -0.85 -8.21 -21.00
N ARG A 249 -1.61 -9.24 -20.71
CA ARG A 249 -1.07 -10.48 -20.13
C ARG A 249 -0.11 -11.15 -21.11
N ALA A 250 1.12 -11.38 -20.68
CA ALA A 250 2.10 -12.09 -21.48
C ALA A 250 1.74 -13.59 -21.55
N LYS A 251 1.75 -14.16 -22.76
CA LYS A 251 1.36 -15.58 -23.01
C LYS A 251 2.15 -16.59 -22.16
N HIS A 252 3.43 -16.29 -21.92
CA HIS A 252 4.35 -17.17 -21.20
C HIS A 252 4.81 -16.53 -19.88
N CYS A 253 3.98 -15.72 -19.24
CA CYS A 253 4.33 -15.15 -17.95
C CYS A 253 4.50 -16.26 -16.90
N PRO A 254 5.68 -16.37 -16.24
CA PRO A 254 5.91 -17.46 -15.28
C PRO A 254 5.08 -17.32 -14.00
N VAL A 255 4.42 -16.18 -13.79
CA VAL A 255 3.68 -15.87 -12.57
C VAL A 255 2.17 -16.00 -12.78
N CYS A 256 1.59 -15.30 -13.77
CA CYS A 256 0.15 -15.32 -14.00
C CYS A 256 -0.26 -16.11 -15.26
N GLY A 257 0.69 -16.51 -16.08
CA GLY A 257 0.47 -17.38 -17.23
C GLY A 257 0.20 -18.81 -16.77
N GLY A 258 -0.97 -19.08 -16.19
CA GLY A 258 -1.35 -20.45 -15.81
C GLY A 258 -1.33 -21.39 -17.02
N SER A 259 -0.87 -22.62 -16.80
CA SER A 259 -1.05 -23.73 -17.72
C SER A 259 -2.56 -23.80 -18.09
N GLN A 260 -2.85 -23.62 -19.37
CA GLN A 260 -4.14 -24.04 -19.93
C GLN A 260 -4.26 -25.54 -19.86
#